data_1143414d55389e80913f5c90b9256689
#
_entry.id   1143414d55389e80913f5c90b9256689
#
_cell.length_a   1.000
_cell.length_b   1.000
_cell.length_c   1.000
_cell.angle_alpha   90.00
_cell.angle_beta   90.00
_cell.angle_gamma   90.00
#
_symmetry.space_group_name_H-M   'P 1'
#
loop_
_entity.id
_entity.type
_entity.pdbx_description
1 polymer ?
#
loop_
_entity_poly.entity_id
_entity_poly.type
_entity_poly.pdbx_seq_one_letter_code
_entity_poly.pdbx_strand_id
1 'polypeptide(L)'
;MQYSQKVLDHFMKPHNIGKIENPDAMATEGSPACGDQVSIYLKVNAKTQVIEDIKFQSYGCASNIATASIITDMALGKTLEDAKKIGWKEAADALDGLPPVKIHCSVLAVDTLRKAIKDYEVKHNLAKADKFNKETIVEELKKIIYPQVGEDIVTLKMVKYAGFE
;
A
#
# COMPACT_ATOMS: atom_id res chain seq x y z
N MET A 1 -1.56 10.80 -23.37
CA MET A 1 -1.88 9.85 -22.28
C MET A 1 -3.31 10.16 -21.87
N GLN A 2 -4.22 9.20 -22.04
CA GLN A 2 -5.65 9.43 -21.77
C GLN A 2 -6.03 8.65 -20.49
N TYR A 3 -6.59 9.34 -19.51
CA TYR A 3 -7.15 8.73 -18.31
C TYR A 3 -8.57 8.26 -18.58
N SER A 4 -9.00 7.19 -17.91
CA SER A 4 -10.40 6.77 -17.89
C SER A 4 -11.27 7.84 -17.20
N GLN A 5 -12.58 7.82 -17.48
CA GLN A 5 -13.50 8.73 -16.81
C GLN A 5 -13.50 8.51 -15.30
N LYS A 6 -13.38 7.26 -14.84
CA LYS A 6 -13.30 6.95 -13.40
C LYS A 6 -12.07 7.53 -12.72
N VAL A 7 -10.90 7.51 -13.39
CA VAL A 7 -9.71 8.20 -12.87
C VAL A 7 -9.97 9.68 -12.68
N LEU A 8 -10.61 10.33 -13.68
CA LEU A 8 -10.94 11.76 -13.62
C LEU A 8 -11.94 12.03 -12.50
N ASP A 9 -12.98 11.22 -12.35
CA ASP A 9 -14.01 11.39 -11.33
C ASP A 9 -13.41 11.27 -9.91
N HIS A 10 -12.61 10.23 -9.65
CA HIS A 10 -11.91 10.05 -8.38
C HIS A 10 -10.83 11.09 -8.11
N PHE A 11 -10.24 11.68 -9.15
CA PHE A 11 -9.31 12.79 -9.00
C PHE A 11 -10.02 14.10 -8.65
N MET A 12 -11.12 14.42 -9.35
CA MET A 12 -11.86 15.67 -9.17
C MET A 12 -12.71 15.68 -7.90
N LYS A 13 -13.23 14.53 -7.50
CA LYS A 13 -14.05 14.33 -6.30
C LYS A 13 -13.60 13.07 -5.55
N PRO A 14 -12.41 13.10 -4.95
CA PRO A 14 -11.89 11.93 -4.25
C PRO A 14 -12.77 11.57 -3.05
N HIS A 15 -13.08 10.28 -2.93
CA HIS A 15 -13.79 9.73 -1.77
C HIS A 15 -12.80 9.55 -0.62
N ASN A 16 -13.28 9.64 0.61
CA ASN A 16 -12.51 9.39 1.83
C ASN A 16 -11.24 10.24 1.97
N ILE A 17 -11.14 11.37 1.26
CA ILE A 17 -10.02 12.29 1.42
C ILE A 17 -10.09 12.98 2.79
N GLY A 18 -8.94 13.14 3.43
CA GLY A 18 -8.82 13.82 4.71
C GLY A 18 -7.94 13.08 5.70
N LYS A 19 -8.11 13.37 6.97
CA LYS A 19 -7.36 12.82 8.09
C LYS A 19 -8.32 12.37 9.18
N ILE A 20 -7.97 11.30 9.89
CA ILE A 20 -8.60 10.91 11.15
C ILE A 20 -7.71 11.46 12.27
N GLU A 21 -8.25 12.28 13.17
CA GLU A 21 -7.46 12.92 14.23
C GLU A 21 -6.83 11.91 15.21
N ASN A 22 -7.57 10.87 15.57
CA ASN A 22 -7.11 9.79 16.45
C ASN A 22 -7.27 8.44 15.77
N PRO A 23 -6.48 8.13 14.75
CA PRO A 23 -6.60 6.86 14.05
C PRO A 23 -6.10 5.71 14.93
N ASP A 24 -6.70 4.53 14.78
CA ASP A 24 -6.20 3.33 15.45
C ASP A 24 -4.89 2.86 14.82
N ALA A 25 -4.73 3.13 13.51
CA ALA A 25 -3.49 2.90 12.79
C ALA A 25 -3.33 3.87 11.63
N MET A 26 -2.08 4.07 11.20
CA MET A 26 -1.77 4.86 10.02
C MET A 26 -0.45 4.41 9.39
N ALA A 27 -0.31 4.67 8.11
CA ALA A 27 0.97 4.59 7.42
C ALA A 27 1.11 5.70 6.39
N THR A 28 2.34 6.06 6.11
CA THR A 28 2.71 7.00 5.04
C THR A 28 3.79 6.37 4.20
N GLU A 29 3.57 6.33 2.89
CA GLU A 29 4.54 5.85 1.92
C GLU A 29 4.78 6.90 0.84
N GLY A 30 5.97 6.89 0.31
CA GLY A 30 6.39 7.78 -0.77
C GLY A 30 7.16 7.04 -1.84
N SER A 31 7.07 7.52 -3.06
CA SER A 31 7.87 7.04 -4.18
C SER A 31 8.95 8.06 -4.54
N PRO A 32 10.23 7.78 -4.23
CA PRO A 32 11.32 8.69 -4.59
C PRO A 32 11.43 8.92 -6.11
N ALA A 33 10.94 7.96 -6.92
CA ALA A 33 11.02 8.03 -8.37
C ALA A 33 10.11 9.09 -8.99
N CYS A 34 8.97 9.39 -8.36
CA CYS A 34 7.99 10.37 -8.88
C CYS A 34 7.64 11.47 -7.88
N GLY A 35 8.12 11.39 -6.63
CA GLY A 35 7.80 12.35 -5.57
C GLY A 35 6.38 12.22 -5.01
N ASP A 36 5.62 11.22 -5.45
CA ASP A 36 4.26 10.97 -4.95
C ASP A 36 4.32 10.43 -3.51
N GLN A 37 3.36 10.85 -2.68
CA GLN A 37 3.21 10.39 -1.30
C GLN A 37 1.74 10.09 -1.00
N VAL A 38 1.49 9.02 -0.23
CA VAL A 38 0.15 8.66 0.27
C VAL A 38 0.23 8.37 1.76
N SER A 39 -0.72 8.92 2.51
CA SER A 39 -0.95 8.57 3.93
C SER A 39 -2.34 7.97 4.05
N ILE A 40 -2.49 6.84 4.74
CA ILE A 40 -3.77 6.18 5.02
C ILE A 40 -3.96 6.11 6.54
N TYR A 41 -5.16 6.43 6.99
CA TYR A 41 -5.60 6.43 8.38
C TYR A 41 -6.76 5.46 8.53
N LEU A 42 -6.74 4.61 9.56
CA LEU A 42 -7.74 3.57 9.82
C LEU A 42 -8.42 3.74 11.18
N LYS A 43 -9.73 3.51 11.21
CA LYS A 43 -10.51 3.14 12.38
C LYS A 43 -10.99 1.71 12.22
N VAL A 44 -10.74 0.88 13.22
CA VAL A 44 -10.99 -0.56 13.16
C VAL A 44 -11.80 -1.01 14.36
N ASN A 45 -12.87 -1.75 14.13
CA ASN A 45 -13.61 -2.38 15.19
C ASN A 45 -12.77 -3.48 15.85
N ALA A 46 -12.44 -3.32 17.13
CA ALA A 46 -11.56 -4.23 17.84
C ALA A 46 -12.11 -5.67 17.97
N LYS A 47 -13.44 -5.85 17.91
CA LYS A 47 -14.08 -7.16 18.05
C LYS A 47 -14.18 -7.91 16.72
N THR A 48 -14.55 -7.19 15.66
CA THR A 48 -14.82 -7.79 14.34
C THR A 48 -13.65 -7.66 13.38
N GLN A 49 -12.66 -6.83 13.73
CA GLN A 49 -11.50 -6.50 12.87
C GLN A 49 -11.93 -5.89 11.52
N VAL A 50 -13.09 -5.23 11.48
CA VAL A 50 -13.63 -4.54 10.31
C VAL A 50 -13.15 -3.09 10.30
N ILE A 51 -12.76 -2.58 9.14
CA ILE A 51 -12.42 -1.17 8.91
C ILE A 51 -13.73 -0.36 8.92
N GLU A 52 -13.98 0.39 9.99
CA GLU A 52 -15.19 1.21 10.17
C GLU A 52 -15.09 2.59 9.55
N ASP A 53 -13.88 3.15 9.52
CA ASP A 53 -13.58 4.39 8.82
C ASP A 53 -12.16 4.35 8.26
N ILE A 54 -11.99 4.95 7.10
CA ILE A 54 -10.71 5.06 6.41
C ILE A 54 -10.63 6.42 5.74
N LYS A 55 -9.49 7.10 5.91
CA LYS A 55 -9.19 8.35 5.24
C LYS A 55 -7.82 8.29 4.61
N PHE A 56 -7.61 9.12 3.61
CA PHE A 56 -6.29 9.30 3.03
C PHE A 56 -5.94 10.75 2.77
N GLN A 57 -4.66 11.03 2.78
CA GLN A 57 -4.06 12.24 2.22
C GLN A 57 -3.06 11.83 1.15
N SER A 58 -3.00 12.59 0.08
CA SER A 58 -2.08 12.30 -1.04
C SER A 58 -1.49 13.59 -1.56
N TYR A 59 -0.19 13.54 -1.85
CA TYR A 59 0.55 14.53 -2.61
C TYR A 59 1.10 13.84 -3.84
N GLY A 60 0.62 14.20 -5.03
CA GLY A 60 1.06 13.53 -6.23
C GLY A 60 0.17 13.79 -7.44
N CYS A 61 0.33 12.95 -8.45
CA CYS A 61 -0.39 13.08 -9.72
C CYS A 61 -1.86 12.61 -9.61
N ALA A 62 -2.66 12.90 -10.64
CA ALA A 62 -4.07 12.51 -10.70
C ALA A 62 -4.29 11.00 -10.48
N SER A 63 -3.41 10.15 -11.05
CA SER A 63 -3.48 8.69 -10.83
C SER A 63 -3.25 8.34 -9.36
N ASN A 64 -2.34 9.02 -8.68
CA ASN A 64 -2.05 8.73 -7.28
C ASN A 64 -3.24 9.04 -6.38
N ILE A 65 -3.88 10.18 -6.59
CA ILE A 65 -5.10 10.58 -5.85
C ILE A 65 -6.26 9.62 -6.17
N ALA A 66 -6.48 9.31 -7.45
CA ALA A 66 -7.55 8.40 -7.86
C ALA A 66 -7.37 6.98 -7.32
N THR A 67 -6.15 6.45 -7.33
CA THR A 67 -5.88 5.11 -6.77
C THR A 67 -6.02 5.07 -5.25
N ALA A 68 -5.60 6.09 -4.52
CA ALA A 68 -5.82 6.17 -3.08
C ALA A 68 -7.34 6.25 -2.77
N SER A 69 -8.09 7.03 -3.55
CA SER A 69 -9.55 7.13 -3.42
C SER A 69 -10.23 5.78 -3.61
N ILE A 70 -9.99 5.08 -4.74
CA ILE A 70 -10.66 3.80 -5.02
C ILE A 70 -10.25 2.70 -4.02
N ILE A 71 -8.99 2.65 -3.58
CA ILE A 71 -8.52 1.67 -2.60
C ILE A 71 -9.19 1.87 -1.25
N THR A 72 -9.42 3.11 -0.82
CA THR A 72 -10.16 3.37 0.41
C THR A 72 -11.62 2.95 0.31
N ASP A 73 -12.27 3.12 -0.85
CA ASP A 73 -13.62 2.59 -1.08
C ASP A 73 -13.65 1.06 -1.02
N MET A 74 -12.66 0.41 -1.63
CA MET A 74 -12.56 -1.05 -1.64
C MET A 74 -12.28 -1.64 -0.26
N ALA A 75 -11.58 -0.91 0.61
CA ALA A 75 -11.19 -1.37 1.95
C ALA A 75 -12.24 -1.09 3.03
N LEU A 76 -13.04 -0.03 2.88
CA LEU A 76 -14.07 0.34 3.84
C LEU A 76 -15.10 -0.78 4.03
N GLY A 77 -15.39 -1.14 5.27
CA GLY A 77 -16.31 -2.20 5.62
C GLY A 77 -15.76 -3.63 5.47
N LYS A 78 -14.53 -3.81 5.00
CA LYS A 78 -13.85 -5.12 4.95
C LYS A 78 -13.15 -5.41 6.28
N THR A 79 -12.93 -6.71 6.53
CA THR A 79 -12.02 -7.14 7.60
C THR A 79 -10.58 -6.78 7.20
N LEU A 80 -9.69 -6.66 8.19
CA LEU A 80 -8.26 -6.44 7.92
C LEU A 80 -7.68 -7.52 7.02
N GLU A 81 -8.08 -8.78 7.23
CA GLU A 81 -7.64 -9.92 6.41
C GLU A 81 -8.07 -9.80 4.94
N ASP A 82 -9.31 -9.36 4.68
CA ASP A 82 -9.80 -9.19 3.31
C ASP A 82 -9.24 -7.93 2.66
N ALA A 83 -9.05 -6.86 3.44
CA ALA A 83 -8.43 -5.64 2.93
C ALA A 83 -6.96 -5.86 2.50
N LYS A 84 -6.20 -6.72 3.19
CA LYS A 84 -4.84 -7.11 2.78
C LYS A 84 -4.78 -7.83 1.43
N LYS A 85 -5.86 -8.51 1.03
CA LYS A 85 -5.93 -9.25 -0.24
C LYS A 85 -6.14 -8.33 -1.44
N ILE A 86 -6.55 -7.07 -1.22
CA ILE A 86 -6.70 -6.09 -2.30
C ILE A 86 -5.37 -5.97 -3.05
N GLY A 87 -5.42 -6.24 -4.34
CA GLY A 87 -4.27 -6.20 -5.23
C GLY A 87 -4.19 -4.89 -6.03
N TRP A 88 -2.99 -4.48 -6.40
CA TRP A 88 -2.78 -3.30 -7.23
C TRP A 88 -3.48 -3.40 -8.59
N LYS A 89 -3.56 -4.62 -9.16
CA LYS A 89 -4.25 -4.87 -10.42
C LYS A 89 -5.75 -4.67 -10.28
N GLU A 90 -6.35 -5.21 -9.22
CA GLU A 90 -7.76 -5.03 -8.90
C GLU A 90 -8.12 -3.54 -8.73
N ALA A 91 -7.24 -2.78 -8.04
CA ALA A 91 -7.42 -1.34 -7.89
C ALA A 91 -7.31 -0.58 -9.22
N ALA A 92 -6.37 -0.98 -10.10
CA ALA A 92 -6.24 -0.41 -11.44
C ALA A 92 -7.45 -0.74 -12.31
N ASP A 93 -7.93 -2.00 -12.28
CA ASP A 93 -9.07 -2.47 -13.05
C ASP A 93 -10.38 -1.77 -12.58
N ALA A 94 -10.52 -1.51 -11.28
CA ALA A 94 -11.65 -0.76 -10.71
C ALA A 94 -11.74 0.68 -11.24
N LEU A 95 -10.62 1.25 -11.68
CA LEU A 95 -10.53 2.57 -12.33
C LEU A 95 -10.64 2.49 -13.87
N ASP A 96 -11.11 1.35 -14.43
CA ASP A 96 -11.12 1.07 -15.87
C ASP A 96 -9.72 1.14 -16.51
N GLY A 97 -8.70 0.79 -15.74
CA GLY A 97 -7.30 0.77 -16.13
C GLY A 97 -6.53 2.06 -15.84
N LEU A 98 -5.23 1.90 -15.76
CA LEU A 98 -4.26 3.00 -15.64
C LEU A 98 -3.28 2.96 -16.80
N PRO A 99 -2.77 4.12 -17.25
CA PRO A 99 -1.67 4.14 -18.19
C PRO A 99 -0.47 3.32 -17.64
N PRO A 100 0.25 2.55 -18.48
CA PRO A 100 1.34 1.67 -18.02
C PRO A 100 2.36 2.37 -17.11
N VAL A 101 2.72 3.61 -17.44
CA VAL A 101 3.66 4.44 -16.66
C VAL A 101 3.07 4.94 -15.33
N LYS A 102 1.80 4.66 -15.04
CA LYS A 102 1.09 5.05 -13.81
C LYS A 102 0.65 3.86 -12.95
N ILE A 103 0.95 2.64 -13.35
CA ILE A 103 0.66 1.42 -12.56
C ILE A 103 1.31 1.50 -11.17
N HIS A 104 2.49 2.10 -11.05
CA HIS A 104 3.18 2.28 -9.76
C HIS A 104 2.34 3.04 -8.72
N CYS A 105 1.40 3.90 -9.13
CA CYS A 105 0.51 4.60 -8.21
C CYS A 105 -0.44 3.62 -7.49
N SER A 106 -0.94 2.59 -8.19
CA SER A 106 -1.76 1.56 -7.55
C SER A 106 -0.96 0.67 -6.61
N VAL A 107 0.30 0.37 -6.95
CA VAL A 107 1.21 -0.37 -6.06
C VAL A 107 1.46 0.43 -4.79
N LEU A 108 1.82 1.72 -4.90
CA LEU A 108 2.07 2.60 -3.76
C LEU A 108 0.88 2.67 -2.81
N ALA A 109 -0.33 2.86 -3.33
CA ALA A 109 -1.52 2.98 -2.50
C ALA A 109 -1.90 1.65 -1.80
N VAL A 110 -1.75 0.50 -2.49
CA VAL A 110 -1.95 -0.84 -1.87
C VAL A 110 -0.93 -1.10 -0.78
N ASP A 111 0.33 -0.79 -1.02
CA ASP A 111 1.40 -0.99 -0.02
C ASP A 111 1.19 -0.09 1.20
N THR A 112 0.72 1.15 1.00
CA THR A 112 0.36 2.05 2.10
C THR A 112 -0.79 1.48 2.94
N LEU A 113 -1.84 0.92 2.30
CA LEU A 113 -2.94 0.27 3.01
C LEU A 113 -2.44 -0.92 3.83
N ARG A 114 -1.63 -1.80 3.23
CA ARG A 114 -1.07 -2.97 3.93
C ARG A 114 -0.20 -2.58 5.12
N LYS A 115 0.59 -1.51 4.99
CA LYS A 115 1.40 -0.99 6.10
C LYS A 115 0.54 -0.38 7.21
N ALA A 116 -0.53 0.34 6.88
CA ALA A 116 -1.47 0.85 7.88
C ALA A 116 -2.16 -0.30 8.63
N ILE A 117 -2.55 -1.38 7.94
CA ILE A 117 -3.08 -2.59 8.58
C ILE A 117 -2.03 -3.25 9.48
N LYS A 118 -0.78 -3.36 9.02
CA LYS A 118 0.32 -3.92 9.81
C LYS A 118 0.59 -3.08 11.07
N ASP A 119 0.53 -1.74 10.98
CA ASP A 119 0.66 -0.85 12.14
C ASP A 119 -0.44 -1.14 13.19
N TYR A 120 -1.69 -1.35 12.76
CA TYR A 120 -2.77 -1.78 13.65
C TYR A 120 -2.47 -3.10 14.32
N GLU A 121 -2.08 -4.11 13.55
CA GLU A 121 -1.79 -5.45 14.06
C GLU A 121 -0.65 -5.47 15.06
N VAL A 122 0.40 -4.69 14.84
CA VAL A 122 1.52 -4.54 15.77
C VAL A 122 1.06 -3.88 17.06
N LYS A 123 0.30 -2.79 16.99
CA LYS A 123 -0.20 -2.06 18.17
C LYS A 123 -1.13 -2.90 19.05
N HIS A 124 -1.86 -3.83 18.43
CA HIS A 124 -2.81 -4.70 19.13
C HIS A 124 -2.29 -6.12 19.37
N ASN A 125 -0.99 -6.38 19.16
CA ASN A 125 -0.35 -7.69 19.31
C ASN A 125 -1.03 -8.79 18.45
N LEU A 126 -1.65 -8.43 17.34
CA LEU A 126 -2.29 -9.34 16.40
C LEU A 126 -1.32 -9.79 15.31
N ALA A 127 -0.26 -9.02 15.07
CA ALA A 127 0.79 -9.42 14.16
C ALA A 127 1.40 -10.72 14.70
N LYS A 128 1.31 -11.80 13.92
CA LYS A 128 2.23 -12.91 14.11
C LYS A 128 3.61 -12.28 14.01
N ALA A 129 4.39 -12.36 15.10
CA ALA A 129 5.76 -11.90 15.07
C ALA A 129 6.41 -12.53 13.83
N ASP A 130 6.73 -11.71 12.83
CA ASP A 130 7.58 -12.16 11.75
C ASP A 130 8.82 -12.67 12.45
N LYS A 131 8.97 -13.99 12.53
CA LYS A 131 10.19 -14.57 13.06
C LYS A 131 11.27 -14.14 12.07
N PHE A 132 11.96 -13.06 12.42
CA PHE A 132 13.17 -12.65 11.72
C PHE A 132 14.15 -13.82 11.86
N ASN A 133 14.14 -14.70 10.88
CA ASN A 133 15.12 -15.73 10.71
C ASN A 133 15.87 -15.47 9.40
N LYS A 134 16.94 -16.23 9.19
CA LYS A 134 17.79 -16.07 8.00
C LYS A 134 16.99 -16.21 6.71
N GLU A 135 16.01 -17.11 6.67
CA GLU A 135 15.18 -17.38 5.51
C GLU A 135 14.29 -16.18 5.16
N THR A 136 13.59 -15.59 6.15
CA THR A 136 12.72 -14.42 5.93
C THR A 136 13.51 -13.19 5.53
N ILE A 137 14.72 -13.00 6.08
CA ILE A 137 15.61 -11.91 5.65
C ILE A 137 16.03 -12.09 4.18
N VAL A 138 16.41 -13.31 3.80
CA VAL A 138 16.82 -13.62 2.41
C VAL A 138 15.64 -13.42 1.45
N GLU A 139 14.40 -13.79 1.81
CA GLU A 139 13.22 -13.57 1.00
C GLU A 139 12.92 -12.06 0.79
N GLU A 140 13.09 -11.25 1.84
CA GLU A 140 12.94 -9.79 1.70
C GLU A 140 14.04 -9.20 0.82
N LEU A 141 15.28 -9.67 0.93
CA LEU A 141 16.39 -9.21 0.10
C LEU A 141 16.22 -9.59 -1.37
N LYS A 142 15.56 -10.71 -1.69
CA LYS A 142 15.21 -11.09 -3.07
C LYS A 142 14.24 -10.12 -3.75
N LYS A 143 13.52 -9.28 -3.01
CA LYS A 143 12.66 -8.25 -3.57
C LYS A 143 13.44 -7.06 -4.13
N ILE A 144 14.72 -6.94 -3.77
CA ILE A 144 15.60 -5.86 -4.23
C ILE A 144 16.22 -6.27 -5.57
N ILE A 145 15.69 -5.69 -6.64
CA ILE A 145 16.16 -5.95 -8.00
C ILE A 145 17.30 -4.98 -8.35
N TYR A 146 18.41 -5.53 -8.86
CA TYR A 146 19.51 -4.72 -9.37
C TYR A 146 19.18 -4.22 -10.79
N PRO A 147 19.00 -2.89 -10.99
CA PRO A 147 18.37 -2.36 -12.20
C PRO A 147 19.15 -2.64 -13.50
N GLN A 148 20.47 -2.85 -13.42
CA GLN A 148 21.32 -3.02 -14.59
C GLN A 148 21.16 -4.39 -15.26
N VAL A 149 20.77 -5.42 -14.50
CA VAL A 149 20.63 -6.80 -14.99
C VAL A 149 19.24 -7.39 -14.79
N GLY A 150 18.36 -6.73 -14.00
CA GLY A 150 17.00 -7.18 -13.77
C GLY A 150 16.87 -8.40 -12.86
N GLU A 151 17.92 -8.76 -12.12
CA GLU A 151 17.95 -9.86 -11.16
C GLU A 151 18.04 -9.36 -9.72
N ASP A 152 17.61 -10.16 -8.76
CA ASP A 152 17.69 -9.81 -7.34
C ASP A 152 19.13 -9.90 -6.80
N ILE A 153 19.40 -9.11 -5.76
CA ILE A 153 20.75 -8.98 -5.17
C ILE A 153 21.23 -10.25 -4.48
N VAL A 154 20.34 -11.18 -4.13
CA VAL A 154 20.71 -12.48 -3.52
C VAL A 154 21.19 -13.44 -4.60
N THR A 155 20.44 -13.56 -5.71
CA THR A 155 20.80 -14.36 -6.87
C THR A 155 22.14 -13.89 -7.47
N LEU A 156 22.37 -12.58 -7.50
CA LEU A 156 23.64 -11.96 -7.95
C LEU A 156 24.78 -12.14 -6.95
N LYS A 157 24.55 -12.81 -5.81
CA LYS A 157 25.56 -13.01 -4.75
C LYS A 157 26.16 -11.70 -4.21
N MET A 158 25.39 -10.60 -4.25
CA MET A 158 25.81 -9.32 -3.69
C MET A 158 25.63 -9.26 -2.17
N VAL A 159 24.87 -10.18 -1.58
CA VAL A 159 24.64 -10.29 -0.14
C VAL A 159 25.72 -11.22 0.45
N LYS A 160 26.59 -10.66 1.30
CA LYS A 160 27.65 -11.43 1.97
C LYS A 160 27.19 -12.10 3.25
N TYR A 161 26.26 -11.49 3.96
CA TYR A 161 25.72 -11.97 5.23
C TYR A 161 24.26 -11.54 5.40
N ALA A 162 23.44 -12.45 5.88
CA ALA A 162 22.05 -12.17 6.25
C ALA A 162 21.75 -12.90 7.57
N GLY A 163 21.67 -12.16 8.68
CA GLY A 163 21.39 -12.71 10.01
C GLY A 163 21.70 -11.71 11.13
N PHE A 164 21.46 -12.14 12.36
CA PHE A 164 21.82 -11.41 13.57
C PHE A 164 23.07 -12.03 14.21
N GLU A 165 23.95 -11.19 14.75
CA GLU A 165 25.02 -11.61 15.67
C GLU A 165 24.47 -11.75 17.08
#